data_bdad161bbd6c41bf51d17a5911fc7d97
#
_entry.id   bdad161bbd6c41bf51d17a5911fc7d97
#
_cell.length_a   1.000
_cell.length_b   1.000
_cell.length_c   1.000
_cell.angle_alpha   90.00
_cell.angle_beta   90.00
_cell.angle_gamma   90.00
#
_symmetry.space_group_name_H-M   'P 1'
#
loop_
_entity.id
_entity.type
_entity.pdbx_description
1 polymer ?
#
loop_
_entity_poly.entity_id
_entity_poly.type
_entity_poly.pdbx_seq_one_letter_code
_entity_poly.pdbx_strand_id
1 'polypeptide(L)'
;FFSFKLNSQPNANVTIAVNSSDTTEGTVSPSSLVFTSSNWSTTQSVIITGVDDSLDDGNQSYTVLLGAASSSDSNYNSLDPTDISVTNIDDDTAGFTVSSISGVTTEYGGTATFTIKLNSQPTADVLIAVSSSDTSEGTISPSTLTFTSTNWSTTQTVTATGVNDSAVDGNQSYTVLLGAASSSDSN
;
A
#
# COMPACT_ATOMS: atom_id res chain seq x y z
N PHE A 1 -9.42 -11.44 16.61
CA PHE A 1 -8.99 -11.76 17.99
C PHE A 1 -9.03 -13.27 18.22
N PHE A 2 -8.23 -13.76 19.16
CA PHE A 2 -8.33 -15.12 19.69
C PHE A 2 -8.36 -15.06 21.23
N SER A 3 -8.74 -16.19 21.85
CA SER A 3 -8.88 -16.28 23.29
C SER A 3 -8.09 -17.48 23.82
N PHE A 4 -7.46 -17.31 24.97
CA PHE A 4 -6.59 -18.30 25.59
C PHE A 4 -6.94 -18.46 27.09
N LYS A 5 -6.85 -19.68 27.62
CA LYS A 5 -6.92 -20.02 29.05
C LYS A 5 -6.09 -21.26 29.35
N LEU A 6 -5.74 -21.47 30.58
CA LEU A 6 -5.06 -22.71 30.99
C LEU A 6 -6.07 -23.85 31.20
N ASN A 7 -5.59 -25.08 31.10
CA ASN A 7 -6.40 -26.28 31.29
C ASN A 7 -6.46 -26.75 32.75
N SER A 8 -5.53 -26.30 33.58
CA SER A 8 -5.49 -26.63 35.02
C SER A 8 -4.95 -25.45 35.81
N GLN A 9 -5.21 -25.46 37.13
CA GLN A 9 -4.75 -24.41 38.03
C GLN A 9 -3.21 -24.51 38.24
N PRO A 10 -2.47 -23.42 37.97
CA PRO A 10 -1.03 -23.39 38.24
C PRO A 10 -0.77 -23.10 39.72
N ASN A 11 0.37 -23.57 40.23
CA ASN A 11 0.85 -23.26 41.59
C ASN A 11 1.71 -21.98 41.63
N ALA A 12 2.07 -21.43 40.46
CA ALA A 12 2.75 -20.15 40.28
C ALA A 12 2.27 -19.46 39.04
N ASN A 13 2.51 -18.14 38.90
CA ASN A 13 2.11 -17.39 37.70
C ASN A 13 2.73 -17.98 36.45
N VAL A 14 1.92 -18.05 35.40
CA VAL A 14 2.33 -18.49 34.06
C VAL A 14 2.22 -17.29 33.10
N THR A 15 3.33 -16.92 32.49
CA THR A 15 3.41 -15.82 31.53
C THR A 15 3.68 -16.37 30.15
N ILE A 16 2.89 -15.94 29.16
CA ILE A 16 3.06 -16.28 27.74
C ILE A 16 3.26 -14.98 26.99
N ALA A 17 4.39 -14.81 26.30
CA ALA A 17 4.63 -13.67 25.43
C ALA A 17 3.80 -13.82 24.16
N VAL A 18 3.33 -12.70 23.61
CA VAL A 18 2.55 -12.64 22.36
C VAL A 18 3.18 -11.60 21.46
N ASN A 19 3.57 -12.01 20.25
CA ASN A 19 4.22 -11.13 19.29
C ASN A 19 3.64 -11.36 17.88
N SER A 20 3.79 -10.38 17.00
CA SER A 20 3.62 -10.58 15.57
C SER A 20 4.96 -10.95 14.93
N SER A 21 4.95 -11.88 13.98
CA SER A 21 6.13 -12.19 13.16
C SER A 21 6.44 -11.10 12.16
N ASP A 22 5.41 -10.29 11.81
CA ASP A 22 5.53 -9.15 10.92
C ASP A 22 4.65 -8.00 11.42
N THR A 23 5.29 -6.96 11.92
CA THR A 23 4.59 -5.79 12.46
C THR A 23 4.23 -4.76 11.41
N THR A 24 4.69 -4.92 10.16
CA THR A 24 4.24 -4.13 9.02
C THR A 24 2.89 -4.59 8.52
N GLU A 25 2.56 -5.87 8.74
CA GLU A 25 1.30 -6.48 8.34
C GLU A 25 0.27 -6.57 9.46
N GLY A 26 0.73 -6.72 10.69
CA GLY A 26 -0.20 -6.80 11.81
C GLY A 26 0.41 -6.71 13.18
N THR A 27 -0.35 -6.13 14.08
CA THR A 27 0.01 -5.92 15.49
C THR A 27 -0.87 -6.72 16.43
N VAL A 28 -0.37 -6.97 17.63
CA VAL A 28 -1.09 -7.72 18.67
C VAL A 28 -1.14 -6.95 19.99
N SER A 29 -2.22 -7.11 20.73
CA SER A 29 -2.37 -6.52 22.07
C SER A 29 -3.27 -7.39 22.94
N PRO A 30 -2.86 -7.69 24.20
CA PRO A 30 -1.60 -7.35 24.86
C PRO A 30 -0.41 -8.17 24.33
N SER A 31 0.81 -7.71 24.58
CA SER A 31 2.05 -8.43 24.23
C SER A 31 2.42 -9.58 25.18
N SER A 32 1.62 -9.81 26.20
CA SER A 32 1.75 -10.97 27.10
C SER A 32 0.45 -11.29 27.81
N LEU A 33 0.25 -12.57 28.12
CA LEU A 33 -0.84 -13.06 28.93
C LEU A 33 -0.27 -13.58 30.26
N VAL A 34 -0.91 -13.23 31.37
CA VAL A 34 -0.49 -13.69 32.71
C VAL A 34 -1.64 -14.43 33.40
N PHE A 35 -1.43 -15.70 33.66
CA PHE A 35 -2.36 -16.56 34.38
C PHE A 35 -1.86 -16.84 35.78
N THR A 36 -2.75 -16.71 36.75
CA THR A 36 -2.50 -16.93 38.18
C THR A 36 -3.39 -18.07 38.67
N SER A 37 -3.18 -18.52 39.92
CA SER A 37 -4.07 -19.49 40.56
C SER A 37 -5.53 -19.04 40.72
N SER A 38 -5.81 -17.74 40.54
CA SER A 38 -7.16 -17.19 40.65
C SER A 38 -7.86 -16.93 39.30
N ASN A 39 -7.09 -16.72 38.22
CA ASN A 39 -7.65 -16.38 36.89
C ASN A 39 -7.36 -17.40 35.78
N TRP A 40 -6.72 -18.50 36.07
CA TRP A 40 -6.23 -19.50 35.10
C TRP A 40 -7.33 -20.04 34.18
N SER A 41 -8.56 -20.18 34.68
CA SER A 41 -9.73 -20.67 33.92
C SER A 41 -10.49 -19.54 33.23
N THR A 42 -10.16 -18.26 33.50
CA THR A 42 -10.77 -17.10 32.86
C THR A 42 -10.10 -16.88 31.51
N THR A 43 -10.89 -16.82 30.48
CA THR A 43 -10.41 -16.55 29.11
C THR A 43 -9.81 -15.16 29.03
N GLN A 44 -8.58 -15.05 28.53
CA GLN A 44 -7.94 -13.79 28.17
C GLN A 44 -7.89 -13.67 26.65
N SER A 45 -8.20 -12.50 26.15
CA SER A 45 -8.28 -12.25 24.70
C SER A 45 -7.06 -11.45 24.22
N VAL A 46 -6.59 -11.79 23.03
CA VAL A 46 -5.59 -11.00 22.28
C VAL A 46 -6.30 -10.42 21.07
N ILE A 47 -6.19 -9.10 20.90
CA ILE A 47 -6.65 -8.40 19.72
C ILE A 47 -5.52 -8.45 18.68
N ILE A 48 -5.87 -8.77 17.46
CA ILE A 48 -4.99 -8.71 16.29
C ILE A 48 -5.54 -7.60 15.41
N THR A 49 -4.70 -6.66 15.02
CA THR A 49 -5.07 -5.54 14.17
C THR A 49 -4.19 -5.57 12.92
N GLY A 50 -4.81 -5.64 11.73
CA GLY A 50 -4.11 -5.46 10.45
C GLY A 50 -3.50 -4.07 10.36
N VAL A 51 -2.40 -3.95 9.69
CA VAL A 51 -1.74 -2.67 9.36
C VAL A 51 -2.03 -2.40 7.90
N ASP A 52 -2.53 -1.20 7.63
CA ASP A 52 -2.80 -0.66 6.31
C ASP A 52 -1.54 0.04 5.80
N ASP A 53 -1.16 -0.21 4.56
CA ASP A 53 -0.10 0.53 3.89
C ASP A 53 -0.61 1.11 2.55
N SER A 54 0.20 1.29 1.55
CA SER A 54 -0.22 1.81 0.24
C SER A 54 0.39 1.02 -0.91
N LEU A 55 0.96 -0.15 -0.62
CA LEU A 55 1.56 -1.03 -1.63
C LEU A 55 0.49 -1.99 -2.17
N ASP A 56 0.43 -2.18 -3.48
CA ASP A 56 -0.27 -3.32 -4.07
C ASP A 56 0.68 -4.52 -4.04
N ASP A 57 0.77 -5.22 -2.89
CA ASP A 57 1.65 -6.37 -2.70
C ASP A 57 0.88 -7.69 -2.47
N GLY A 58 -0.45 -7.58 -2.54
CA GLY A 58 -1.39 -8.67 -2.34
C GLY A 58 -1.53 -9.08 -0.87
N ASN A 59 -2.43 -10.01 -0.61
CA ASN A 59 -2.70 -10.46 0.76
C ASN A 59 -1.46 -11.06 1.42
N GLN A 60 -1.01 -10.46 2.52
CA GLN A 60 0.18 -10.88 3.25
C GLN A 60 -0.16 -11.80 4.43
N SER A 61 0.59 -12.89 4.57
CA SER A 61 0.40 -13.85 5.66
C SER A 61 1.49 -13.70 6.71
N TYR A 62 1.09 -13.58 7.96
CA TYR A 62 2.00 -13.51 9.10
C TYR A 62 1.53 -14.41 10.25
N THR A 63 2.34 -14.54 11.29
CA THR A 63 2.05 -15.43 12.41
C THR A 63 2.01 -14.65 13.72
N VAL A 64 0.99 -14.89 14.52
CA VAL A 64 0.99 -14.48 15.92
C VAL A 64 1.75 -15.55 16.72
N LEU A 65 2.91 -15.17 17.21
CA LEU A 65 3.84 -16.03 17.94
C LEU A 65 3.42 -16.06 19.41
N LEU A 66 3.14 -17.24 19.92
CA LEU A 66 2.89 -17.50 21.33
C LEU A 66 4.16 -18.13 21.92
N GLY A 67 4.91 -17.35 22.69
CA GLY A 67 6.15 -17.83 23.29
C GLY A 67 5.93 -18.96 24.31
N ALA A 68 6.94 -19.79 24.47
CA ALA A 68 6.91 -20.82 25.51
C ALA A 68 6.65 -20.23 26.89
N ALA A 69 5.79 -20.86 27.65
CA ALA A 69 5.35 -20.40 28.97
C ALA A 69 6.55 -20.26 29.93
N SER A 70 6.61 -19.12 30.62
CA SER A 70 7.56 -18.86 31.71
C SER A 70 6.85 -18.95 33.05
N SER A 71 7.28 -19.87 33.90
CA SER A 71 6.70 -20.10 35.22
C SER A 71 7.67 -20.78 36.17
N SER A 72 7.49 -20.60 37.48
CA SER A 72 8.11 -21.47 38.48
C SER A 72 7.30 -22.76 38.76
N ASP A 73 6.12 -22.89 38.14
CA ASP A 73 5.40 -24.17 38.11
C ASP A 73 6.02 -25.06 37.03
N SER A 74 6.66 -26.15 37.43
CA SER A 74 7.34 -27.07 36.50
C SER A 74 6.40 -27.77 35.51
N ASN A 75 5.09 -27.82 35.79
CA ASN A 75 4.10 -28.37 34.86
C ASN A 75 3.78 -27.44 33.69
N TYR A 76 4.06 -26.14 33.85
CA TYR A 76 3.79 -25.14 32.84
C TYR A 76 5.07 -24.57 32.21
N ASN A 77 6.16 -24.54 32.93
CA ASN A 77 7.40 -23.94 32.42
C ASN A 77 7.88 -24.63 31.16
N SER A 78 8.15 -23.81 30.15
CA SER A 78 8.58 -24.24 28.81
C SER A 78 7.50 -24.99 27.99
N LEU A 79 6.23 -25.04 28.44
CA LEU A 79 5.16 -25.47 27.54
C LEU A 79 4.96 -24.42 26.46
N ASP A 80 4.95 -24.86 25.21
CA ASP A 80 4.90 -24.00 24.05
C ASP A 80 3.51 -24.13 23.36
N PRO A 81 2.67 -23.07 23.40
CA PRO A 81 1.39 -23.08 22.68
C PRO A 81 1.62 -23.02 21.17
N THR A 82 0.66 -23.53 20.42
CA THR A 82 0.70 -23.45 18.95
C THR A 82 0.46 -21.99 18.49
N ASP A 83 1.30 -21.53 17.59
CA ASP A 83 1.20 -20.25 16.93
C ASP A 83 -0.03 -20.14 16.02
N ILE A 84 -0.45 -18.91 15.72
CA ILE A 84 -1.67 -18.63 14.99
C ILE A 84 -1.33 -17.93 13.66
N SER A 85 -1.65 -18.55 12.54
CA SER A 85 -1.53 -17.92 11.22
C SER A 85 -2.66 -16.93 11.00
N VAL A 86 -2.33 -15.77 10.44
CA VAL A 86 -3.22 -14.66 10.10
C VAL A 86 -2.89 -14.17 8.72
N THR A 87 -3.89 -13.64 8.02
CA THR A 87 -3.69 -12.97 6.72
C THR A 87 -4.17 -11.54 6.85
N ASN A 88 -3.33 -10.57 6.49
CA ASN A 88 -3.72 -9.20 6.21
C ASN A 88 -4.26 -9.14 4.78
N ILE A 89 -5.41 -8.53 4.59
CA ILE A 89 -6.03 -8.39 3.27
C ILE A 89 -5.59 -7.06 2.70
N ASP A 90 -4.94 -7.10 1.53
CA ASP A 90 -4.57 -5.94 0.76
C ASP A 90 -5.82 -5.35 0.08
N ASP A 91 -6.01 -4.04 0.16
CA ASP A 91 -7.09 -3.29 -0.50
C ASP A 91 -6.55 -2.23 -1.48
N ASP A 92 -5.23 -2.17 -1.68
CA ASP A 92 -4.59 -1.35 -2.69
C ASP A 92 -4.66 -1.99 -4.09
N THR A 93 -4.56 -1.17 -5.12
CA THR A 93 -4.54 -1.63 -6.50
C THR A 93 -3.71 -0.68 -7.37
N ALA A 94 -2.72 -1.22 -8.06
CA ALA A 94 -1.89 -0.46 -8.97
C ALA A 94 -2.71 0.13 -10.12
N GLY A 95 -2.38 1.35 -10.49
CA GLY A 95 -3.10 2.04 -11.56
C GLY A 95 -2.84 3.54 -11.58
N PHE A 96 -3.58 4.23 -12.44
CA PHE A 96 -3.43 5.67 -12.67
C PHE A 96 -4.76 6.39 -12.49
N THR A 97 -4.71 7.55 -11.87
CA THR A 97 -5.81 8.52 -11.91
C THR A 97 -5.38 9.65 -12.84
N VAL A 98 -6.12 9.82 -13.93
CA VAL A 98 -5.91 10.87 -14.94
C VAL A 98 -7.11 11.81 -14.93
N SER A 99 -6.86 13.13 -14.80
CA SER A 99 -7.93 14.12 -14.86
C SER A 99 -8.39 14.35 -16.30
N SER A 100 -9.57 14.95 -16.47
CA SER A 100 -9.96 15.53 -17.76
C SER A 100 -9.06 16.69 -18.13
N ILE A 101 -8.89 16.96 -19.44
CA ILE A 101 -8.13 18.11 -19.92
C ILE A 101 -8.89 19.41 -19.66
N SER A 102 -8.19 20.49 -19.33
CA SER A 102 -8.77 21.75 -18.84
C SER A 102 -9.34 22.68 -19.93
N GLY A 103 -9.28 22.32 -21.20
CA GLY A 103 -9.73 23.17 -22.28
C GLY A 103 -9.17 22.78 -23.64
N VAL A 104 -9.02 23.75 -24.53
CA VAL A 104 -8.50 23.60 -25.88
C VAL A 104 -7.20 24.40 -26.03
N THR A 105 -6.33 23.97 -26.93
CA THR A 105 -5.15 24.73 -27.36
C THR A 105 -5.54 25.69 -28.50
N THR A 106 -4.71 26.68 -28.77
CA THR A 106 -4.86 27.60 -29.90
C THR A 106 -3.50 27.80 -30.58
N GLU A 107 -3.51 28.11 -31.87
CA GLU A 107 -2.28 28.40 -32.64
C GLU A 107 -1.46 29.57 -32.07
N TYR A 108 -2.05 30.46 -31.29
CA TYR A 108 -1.32 31.53 -30.60
C TYR A 108 -0.63 31.08 -29.33
N GLY A 109 -0.37 29.77 -29.18
CA GLY A 109 0.31 29.21 -27.99
C GLY A 109 -0.63 29.02 -26.80
N GLY A 110 -1.92 28.95 -27.02
CA GLY A 110 -2.88 28.61 -25.97
C GLY A 110 -2.62 27.23 -25.41
N THR A 111 -2.79 27.05 -24.10
CA THR A 111 -2.45 25.81 -23.38
C THR A 111 -3.67 25.14 -22.79
N ALA A 112 -3.64 23.82 -22.75
CA ALA A 112 -4.55 22.97 -21.99
C ALA A 112 -3.75 22.02 -21.12
N THR A 113 -4.27 21.68 -19.94
CA THR A 113 -3.55 20.85 -18.95
C THR A 113 -4.41 19.71 -18.46
N PHE A 114 -3.78 18.65 -18.05
CA PHE A 114 -4.37 17.58 -17.26
C PHE A 114 -3.33 17.07 -16.24
N THR A 115 -3.77 16.28 -15.29
CA THR A 115 -2.89 15.73 -14.23
C THR A 115 -2.97 14.23 -14.18
N ILE A 116 -1.88 13.62 -13.75
CA ILE A 116 -1.76 12.17 -13.51
C ILE A 116 -1.17 11.94 -12.12
N LYS A 117 -1.61 10.91 -11.43
CA LYS A 117 -0.98 10.32 -10.25
C LYS A 117 -1.14 8.80 -10.27
N LEU A 118 -0.35 8.08 -9.48
CA LEU A 118 -0.59 6.65 -9.24
C LEU A 118 -1.67 6.44 -8.18
N ASN A 119 -2.24 5.24 -8.15
CA ASN A 119 -3.25 4.84 -7.17
C ASN A 119 -2.65 4.13 -5.95
N SER A 120 -1.50 3.46 -6.13
CA SER A 120 -0.73 2.81 -5.06
C SER A 120 0.74 3.23 -5.10
N GLN A 121 1.45 3.02 -4.00
CA GLN A 121 2.87 3.33 -3.88
C GLN A 121 3.70 2.30 -4.65
N PRO A 122 4.56 2.72 -5.60
CA PRO A 122 5.41 1.79 -6.30
C PRO A 122 6.65 1.41 -5.48
N THR A 123 7.11 0.18 -5.64
CA THR A 123 8.36 -0.33 -5.06
C THR A 123 9.60 0.11 -5.86
N ALA A 124 9.40 0.54 -7.10
CA ALA A 124 10.44 1.11 -7.98
C ALA A 124 9.87 2.25 -8.83
N ASP A 125 10.75 3.10 -9.36
CA ASP A 125 10.31 4.24 -10.18
C ASP A 125 9.48 3.79 -11.38
N VAL A 126 8.36 4.49 -11.62
CA VAL A 126 7.45 4.28 -12.74
C VAL A 126 7.58 5.45 -13.70
N LEU A 127 7.95 5.16 -14.94
CA LEU A 127 8.09 6.15 -16.01
C LEU A 127 6.95 6.01 -17.02
N ILE A 128 6.36 7.15 -17.41
CA ILE A 128 5.32 7.22 -18.44
C ILE A 128 5.78 8.24 -19.50
N ALA A 129 5.99 7.78 -20.72
CA ALA A 129 6.26 8.68 -21.84
C ALA A 129 4.95 9.41 -22.24
N VAL A 130 5.08 10.71 -22.55
CA VAL A 130 3.96 11.54 -23.00
C VAL A 130 4.33 12.22 -24.31
N SER A 131 3.44 12.14 -25.30
CA SER A 131 3.70 12.72 -26.62
C SER A 131 2.42 13.26 -27.26
N SER A 132 2.57 14.07 -28.29
CA SER A 132 1.49 14.48 -29.19
C SER A 132 1.38 13.51 -30.37
N SER A 133 0.17 13.21 -30.80
CA SER A 133 -0.07 12.48 -32.06
C SER A 133 0.24 13.33 -33.29
N ASP A 134 0.24 14.67 -33.12
CA ASP A 134 0.57 15.63 -34.18
C ASP A 134 1.32 16.81 -33.57
N THR A 135 2.64 16.86 -33.82
CA THR A 135 3.51 17.90 -33.29
C THR A 135 3.49 19.19 -34.12
N SER A 136 2.87 19.18 -35.29
CA SER A 136 2.60 20.40 -36.06
C SER A 136 1.47 21.23 -35.47
N GLU A 137 0.55 20.57 -34.77
CA GLU A 137 -0.64 21.20 -34.15
C GLU A 137 -0.45 21.45 -32.64
N GLY A 138 0.27 20.58 -31.98
CA GLY A 138 0.49 20.72 -30.53
C GLY A 138 1.68 19.98 -29.99
N THR A 139 2.38 20.63 -29.06
CA THR A 139 3.51 20.07 -28.31
C THR A 139 3.11 19.75 -26.87
N ILE A 140 3.83 18.80 -26.26
CA ILE A 140 3.52 18.30 -24.91
C ILE A 140 4.74 18.50 -24.01
N SER A 141 4.50 18.93 -22.79
CA SER A 141 5.51 19.05 -21.74
C SER A 141 4.93 18.66 -20.36
N PRO A 142 5.67 17.87 -19.58
CA PRO A 142 6.90 17.17 -19.91
C PRO A 142 6.67 16.01 -20.88
N SER A 143 7.72 15.54 -21.54
CA SER A 143 7.66 14.36 -22.42
C SER A 143 7.77 13.02 -21.66
N THR A 144 8.05 13.06 -20.36
CA THR A 144 8.11 11.90 -19.48
C THR A 144 7.66 12.31 -18.07
N LEU A 145 6.84 11.50 -17.45
CA LEU A 145 6.50 11.59 -16.04
C LEU A 145 7.28 10.50 -15.29
N THR A 146 7.78 10.83 -14.11
CA THR A 146 8.46 9.87 -13.22
C THR A 146 7.80 9.90 -11.86
N PHE A 147 7.25 8.76 -11.46
CA PHE A 147 6.68 8.54 -10.15
C PHE A 147 7.62 7.64 -9.33
N THR A 148 7.86 8.03 -8.08
CA THR A 148 8.71 7.33 -7.13
C THR A 148 7.90 6.93 -5.92
N SER A 149 8.46 6.11 -5.02
CA SER A 149 7.84 5.77 -3.74
C SER A 149 7.50 6.98 -2.84
N THR A 150 8.03 8.17 -3.15
CA THR A 150 7.80 9.40 -2.35
C THR A 150 6.85 10.41 -3.00
N ASN A 151 6.64 10.34 -4.32
CA ASN A 151 5.80 11.31 -5.05
C ASN A 151 4.60 10.68 -5.78
N TRP A 152 4.39 9.38 -5.66
CA TRP A 152 3.39 8.61 -6.40
C TRP A 152 1.96 9.17 -6.30
N SER A 153 1.56 9.63 -5.11
CA SER A 153 0.24 10.20 -4.84
C SER A 153 0.14 11.70 -5.19
N THR A 154 1.27 12.33 -5.51
CA THR A 154 1.31 13.74 -5.91
C THR A 154 0.97 13.86 -7.38
N THR A 155 -0.04 14.67 -7.71
CA THR A 155 -0.42 14.91 -9.12
C THR A 155 0.71 15.60 -9.88
N GLN A 156 1.10 15.05 -11.03
CA GLN A 156 2.00 15.69 -12.00
C GLN A 156 1.17 16.25 -13.15
N THR A 157 1.48 17.49 -13.55
CA THR A 157 0.74 18.21 -14.59
C THR A 157 1.41 18.01 -15.93
N VAL A 158 0.62 17.70 -16.94
CA VAL A 158 0.99 17.69 -18.35
C VAL A 158 0.34 18.87 -19.04
N THR A 159 1.12 19.61 -19.80
CA THR A 159 0.68 20.77 -20.57
C THR A 159 0.76 20.46 -22.05
N ALA A 160 -0.35 20.63 -22.75
CA ALA A 160 -0.42 20.70 -24.20
C ALA A 160 -0.37 22.16 -24.61
N THR A 161 0.46 22.51 -25.57
CA THR A 161 0.58 23.88 -26.09
C THR A 161 0.35 23.84 -27.60
N GLY A 162 -0.56 24.67 -28.09
CA GLY A 162 -0.85 24.80 -29.52
C GLY A 162 0.36 25.36 -30.28
N VAL A 163 0.58 24.87 -31.46
CA VAL A 163 1.65 25.30 -32.39
C VAL A 163 1.04 26.20 -33.47
N ASN A 164 1.71 27.31 -33.74
CA ASN A 164 1.30 28.24 -34.79
C ASN A 164 1.95 27.83 -36.12
N ASP A 165 1.14 27.67 -37.12
CA ASP A 165 1.61 27.54 -38.51
C ASP A 165 1.04 28.66 -39.41
N SER A 166 1.20 28.53 -40.72
CA SER A 166 0.69 29.50 -41.69
C SER A 166 -0.40 28.92 -42.60
N ALA A 167 -0.89 27.73 -42.28
CA ALA A 167 -1.98 27.09 -43.06
C ALA A 167 -3.31 27.71 -42.69
N VAL A 168 -4.25 27.66 -43.64
CA VAL A 168 -5.65 28.01 -43.41
C VAL A 168 -6.43 26.71 -43.48
N ASP A 169 -6.33 25.89 -42.44
CA ASP A 169 -6.88 24.52 -42.38
C ASP A 169 -7.97 24.33 -41.32
N GLY A 170 -8.28 25.40 -40.56
CA GLY A 170 -9.30 25.40 -39.51
C GLY A 170 -8.87 24.70 -38.24
N ASN A 171 -9.82 24.32 -37.42
CA ASN A 171 -9.50 23.65 -36.13
C ASN A 171 -9.05 22.20 -36.37
N GLN A 172 -7.83 21.90 -35.98
CA GLN A 172 -7.27 20.56 -36.07
C GLN A 172 -7.37 19.83 -34.71
N SER A 173 -7.60 18.53 -34.76
CA SER A 173 -7.72 17.68 -33.59
C SER A 173 -6.50 16.77 -33.47
N TYR A 174 -5.86 16.76 -32.33
CA TYR A 174 -4.77 15.83 -31.99
C TYR A 174 -4.99 15.21 -30.63
N THR A 175 -4.26 14.14 -30.33
CA THR A 175 -4.37 13.38 -29.08
C THR A 175 -3.07 13.47 -28.30
N VAL A 176 -3.17 13.66 -26.99
CA VAL A 176 -2.03 13.41 -26.08
C VAL A 176 -1.95 11.91 -25.82
N LEU A 177 -0.84 11.32 -26.21
CA LEU A 177 -0.57 9.88 -26.07
C LEU A 177 0.19 9.64 -24.78
N LEU A 178 -0.35 8.78 -23.93
CA LEU A 178 0.33 8.22 -22.76
C LEU A 178 0.87 6.85 -23.15
N GLY A 179 2.19 6.68 -23.08
CA GLY A 179 2.86 5.41 -23.30
C GLY A 179 2.57 4.41 -22.18
N ALA A 180 2.85 3.15 -22.43
CA ALA A 180 2.81 2.15 -21.37
C ALA A 180 3.81 2.51 -20.27
N ALA A 181 3.44 2.25 -19.02
CA ALA A 181 4.33 2.42 -17.88
C ALA A 181 5.55 1.51 -18.03
N SER A 182 6.72 2.02 -17.65
CA SER A 182 7.96 1.26 -17.58
C SER A 182 8.50 1.34 -16.16
N SER A 183 8.63 0.20 -15.52
CA SER A 183 9.13 0.05 -14.15
C SER A 183 9.77 -1.32 -13.98
N SER A 184 10.58 -1.48 -12.92
CA SER A 184 10.97 -2.79 -12.38
C SER A 184 10.04 -3.24 -11.24
N ASP A 185 9.06 -2.44 -10.88
CA ASP A 185 7.93 -2.88 -10.07
C ASP A 185 7.13 -3.93 -10.86
N SER A 186 6.72 -4.98 -10.19
CA SER A 186 6.02 -6.12 -10.83
C SER A 186 4.49 -5.95 -10.88
N ASN A 187 3.96 -4.90 -10.28
CA ASN A 187 2.52 -4.62 -10.15
C ASN A 187 2.03 -3.56 -11.12
#